data_364b96c366b49d7b0d9983d13cf6dfad
#
_entry.id   364b96c366b49d7b0d9983d13cf6dfad
#
_cell.length_a   1.000
_cell.length_b   1.000
_cell.length_c   1.000
_cell.angle_alpha   90.00
_cell.angle_beta   90.00
_cell.angle_gamma   90.00
#
_symmetry.space_group_name_H-M   'P 1'
#
loop_
_entity.id
_entity.type
_entity.pdbx_description
1 polymer ?
#
loop_
_entity_poly.entity_id
_entity_poly.type
_entity_poly.pdbx_seq_one_letter_code
_entity_poly.pdbx_strand_id
1 'polypeptide(L)'
;MKIVGLLSGGKDSCFNLCHCVLNGHEIVALATLAPPQGKDEIDSYMYQTVGHDAVHAIATALDVPLYRAEIRGTALNQGAVYGERDPTKECVSSLEDETEDLYRLLLRVKEKHPDIEGVSVGAILSNYQRVRVEHVCCRPDLRLASLAYLWKRDQSELLHEMNQAGMEVLMIKAAGIGLTQHDLGRPLTVLTPKLEELHRLYGAHVCGEGGEYETLCVDSPLFKRKISVDEKETVIHSDAAFASVSYLRILRTSFSDKENYGPAVVSERLKTPPLLDDTGEVFLETLRTHPCQRKQAFPLETYTTWKPTMSVSQKGPWITATEISAEDLCQADFEEEARCAFRRLHNALQEYGFNRTDITHVNVYLASQAYFAPLNQVYQHEFGAAPPSRVCVALPNASSSVRIKLDAVAC
;
A
#
# COMPACT_ATOMS: atom_id res chain seq x y z
N MET A 1 -12.35 4.79 13.36
CA MET A 1 -11.57 3.68 13.97
C MET A 1 -10.50 4.26 14.89
N LYS A 2 -10.18 3.56 15.97
CA LYS A 2 -8.97 3.82 16.76
C LYS A 2 -7.77 3.17 16.09
N ILE A 3 -6.70 3.92 15.93
CA ILE A 3 -5.54 3.48 15.14
C ILE A 3 -4.22 3.65 15.87
N VAL A 4 -3.24 2.84 15.50
CA VAL A 4 -1.84 3.05 15.82
C VAL A 4 -1.11 3.61 14.60
N GLY A 5 -0.32 4.67 14.78
CA GLY A 5 0.52 5.24 13.73
C GLY A 5 1.90 4.60 13.69
N LEU A 6 2.28 3.97 12.59
CA LEU A 6 3.68 3.61 12.34
C LEU A 6 4.45 4.89 12.04
N LEU A 7 5.41 5.21 12.89
CA LEU A 7 6.13 6.48 12.86
C LEU A 7 7.62 6.24 12.54
N SER A 8 8.05 6.71 11.37
CA SER A 8 9.48 6.76 11.01
C SER A 8 10.15 8.07 11.46
N GLY A 9 9.37 9.10 11.72
CA GLY A 9 9.82 10.47 11.97
C GLY A 9 9.83 11.35 10.72
N GLY A 10 9.72 10.74 9.54
CA GLY A 10 9.69 11.43 8.26
C GLY A 10 8.33 12.01 7.90
N LYS A 11 8.33 12.85 6.85
CA LYS A 11 7.15 13.55 6.32
C LYS A 11 5.98 12.62 6.01
N ASP A 12 6.24 11.45 5.39
CA ASP A 12 5.21 10.58 4.86
C ASP A 12 4.40 9.91 5.97
N SER A 13 5.07 9.41 7.02
CA SER A 13 4.41 8.84 8.19
C SER A 13 3.55 9.89 8.91
N CYS A 14 4.06 11.14 9.07
CA CYS A 14 3.31 12.22 9.70
C CYS A 14 2.14 12.72 8.83
N PHE A 15 2.32 12.79 7.51
CA PHE A 15 1.26 13.23 6.59
C PHE A 15 0.14 12.20 6.47
N ASN A 16 0.48 10.90 6.46
CA ASN A 16 -0.54 9.85 6.49
C ASN A 16 -1.39 9.89 7.78
N LEU A 17 -0.80 10.27 8.93
CA LEU A 17 -1.58 10.51 10.16
C LEU A 17 -2.58 11.65 9.99
N CYS A 18 -2.22 12.74 9.28
CA CYS A 18 -3.14 13.81 8.97
C CYS A 18 -4.32 13.30 8.12
N HIS A 19 -4.06 12.48 7.10
CA HIS A 19 -5.12 11.85 6.31
C HIS A 19 -5.98 10.87 7.11
N CYS A 20 -5.39 10.12 8.04
CA CYS A 20 -6.17 9.29 8.96
C CYS A 20 -7.18 10.13 9.76
N VAL A 21 -6.73 11.24 10.35
CA VAL A 21 -7.59 12.13 11.12
C VAL A 21 -8.65 12.81 10.24
N LEU A 22 -8.28 13.23 9.02
CA LEU A 22 -9.20 13.77 8.03
C LEU A 22 -10.35 12.81 7.70
N ASN A 23 -10.06 11.51 7.67
CA ASN A 23 -11.02 10.44 7.43
C ASN A 23 -11.72 9.93 8.72
N GLY A 24 -11.65 10.69 9.81
CA GLY A 24 -12.36 10.39 11.04
C GLY A 24 -11.76 9.28 11.91
N HIS A 25 -10.48 8.98 11.76
CA HIS A 25 -9.76 8.03 12.63
C HIS A 25 -9.14 8.76 13.84
N GLU A 26 -9.08 8.06 14.96
CA GLU A 26 -8.49 8.53 16.21
C GLU A 26 -7.12 7.86 16.41
N ILE A 27 -6.06 8.66 16.55
CA ILE A 27 -4.71 8.17 16.82
C ILE A 27 -4.58 7.95 18.33
N VAL A 28 -4.55 6.70 18.77
CA VAL A 28 -4.47 6.35 20.20
C VAL A 28 -3.06 5.93 20.64
N ALA A 29 -2.21 5.56 19.70
CA ALA A 29 -0.84 5.15 19.94
C ALA A 29 0.03 5.42 18.71
N LEU A 30 1.33 5.53 18.95
CA LEU A 30 2.37 5.53 17.93
C LEU A 30 3.28 4.33 18.14
N ALA A 31 3.80 3.76 17.06
CA ALA A 31 4.73 2.64 17.11
C ALA A 31 5.91 2.88 16.17
N THR A 32 7.11 2.58 16.62
CA THR A 32 8.34 2.73 15.85
C THR A 32 9.30 1.58 16.12
N LEU A 33 9.99 1.17 15.07
CA LEU A 33 11.14 0.28 15.14
C LEU A 33 12.41 1.11 14.97
N ALA A 34 13.42 0.80 15.76
CA ALA A 34 14.64 1.58 15.82
C ALA A 34 15.87 0.67 15.74
N PRO A 35 17.00 1.15 15.24
CA PRO A 35 18.26 0.42 15.33
C PRO A 35 18.59 0.00 16.76
N PRO A 36 19.42 -1.03 16.95
CA PRO A 36 20.00 -1.36 18.26
C PRO A 36 20.74 -0.18 18.87
N GLN A 37 20.76 -0.12 20.19
CA GLN A 37 21.42 0.96 20.91
C GLN A 37 22.89 1.14 20.48
N GLY A 38 23.28 2.38 20.16
CA GLY A 38 24.62 2.74 19.73
C GLY A 38 24.87 2.64 18.22
N LYS A 39 23.84 2.32 17.43
CA LYS A 39 23.86 2.42 15.97
C LYS A 39 22.95 3.54 15.52
N ASP A 40 23.47 4.45 14.71
CA ASP A 40 22.69 5.57 14.14
C ASP A 40 21.89 5.14 12.90
N GLU A 41 22.44 4.19 12.15
CA GLU A 41 21.89 3.70 10.90
C GLU A 41 22.12 2.20 10.75
N ILE A 42 21.14 1.50 10.20
CA ILE A 42 21.23 0.12 9.72
C ILE A 42 20.60 0.01 8.34
N ASP A 43 21.09 -0.92 7.54
CA ASP A 43 20.48 -1.24 6.26
C ASP A 43 19.14 -1.98 6.50
N SER A 44 18.04 -1.24 6.40
CA SER A 44 16.69 -1.78 6.42
C SER A 44 15.95 -1.37 5.15
N TYR A 45 15.27 -2.32 4.53
CA TYR A 45 14.38 -2.05 3.39
C TYR A 45 13.01 -1.51 3.83
N MET A 46 12.69 -1.65 5.11
CA MET A 46 11.38 -1.34 5.63
C MET A 46 11.33 -0.04 6.44
N TYR A 47 12.41 0.27 7.16
CA TYR A 47 12.40 1.34 8.17
C TYR A 47 13.43 2.42 7.88
N GLN A 48 13.00 3.68 8.01
CA GLN A 48 13.92 4.80 8.12
C GLN A 48 14.64 4.68 9.48
N THR A 49 15.96 4.72 9.49
CA THR A 49 16.74 4.55 10.71
C THR A 49 17.44 5.82 11.14
N VAL A 50 17.78 6.72 10.22
CA VAL A 50 18.35 8.05 10.55
C VAL A 50 17.27 8.91 11.25
N GLY A 51 17.66 9.61 12.31
CA GLY A 51 16.75 10.48 13.06
C GLY A 51 15.83 9.75 14.04
N HIS A 52 16.04 8.44 14.27
CA HIS A 52 15.24 7.64 15.21
C HIS A 52 15.25 8.19 16.64
N ASP A 53 16.26 8.95 17.03
CA ASP A 53 16.32 9.59 18.34
C ASP A 53 15.30 10.74 18.46
N ALA A 54 14.99 11.42 17.35
CA ALA A 54 14.01 12.50 17.32
C ALA A 54 12.56 12.03 17.24
N VAL A 55 12.29 10.74 17.00
CA VAL A 55 10.89 10.20 16.93
C VAL A 55 10.15 10.41 18.26
N HIS A 56 10.86 10.35 19.39
CA HIS A 56 10.27 10.64 20.70
C HIS A 56 9.75 12.10 20.80
N ALA A 57 10.47 13.04 20.18
CA ALA A 57 10.04 14.43 20.14
C ALA A 57 8.70 14.58 19.35
N ILE A 58 8.52 13.84 18.27
CA ILE A 58 7.26 13.86 17.50
C ILE A 58 6.10 13.31 18.34
N ALA A 59 6.31 12.21 19.06
CA ALA A 59 5.30 11.68 19.96
C ALA A 59 4.91 12.66 21.07
N THR A 60 5.91 13.37 21.63
CA THR A 60 5.69 14.46 22.59
C THR A 60 4.95 15.64 21.97
N ALA A 61 5.27 16.01 20.73
CA ALA A 61 4.60 17.09 20.01
C ALA A 61 3.13 16.77 19.69
N LEU A 62 2.83 15.50 19.39
CA LEU A 62 1.47 14.97 19.18
C LEU A 62 0.71 14.75 20.49
N ASP A 63 1.42 14.58 21.60
CA ASP A 63 0.87 14.17 22.90
C ASP A 63 0.16 12.82 22.83
N VAL A 64 0.83 11.83 22.20
CA VAL A 64 0.33 10.47 22.00
C VAL A 64 1.41 9.48 22.46
N PRO A 65 1.03 8.39 23.19
CA PRO A 65 1.98 7.41 23.68
C PRO A 65 2.75 6.71 22.55
N LEU A 66 4.08 6.56 22.72
CA LEU A 66 4.97 5.92 21.76
C LEU A 66 5.43 4.55 22.27
N TYR A 67 5.23 3.54 21.44
CA TYR A 67 5.77 2.19 21.63
C TYR A 67 6.99 2.00 20.74
N ARG A 68 8.12 1.72 21.33
CA ARG A 68 9.39 1.51 20.61
C ARG A 68 9.88 0.09 20.81
N ALA A 69 10.42 -0.52 19.74
CA ALA A 69 11.15 -1.78 19.80
C ALA A 69 12.42 -1.69 18.93
N GLU A 70 13.39 -2.56 19.21
CA GLU A 70 14.60 -2.70 18.39
C GLU A 70 14.34 -3.59 17.19
N ILE A 71 14.94 -3.24 16.06
CA ILE A 71 15.04 -4.10 14.88
C ILE A 71 16.09 -5.17 15.19
N ARG A 72 15.68 -6.42 15.23
CA ARG A 72 16.55 -7.59 15.50
C ARG A 72 16.71 -8.45 14.28
N GLY A 73 15.71 -8.46 13.41
CA GLY A 73 15.71 -9.18 12.15
C GLY A 73 16.47 -8.43 11.06
N THR A 74 16.60 -9.10 9.92
CA THR A 74 17.16 -8.55 8.68
C THR A 74 16.16 -8.76 7.56
N ALA A 75 16.33 -8.09 6.40
CA ALA A 75 15.49 -8.27 5.23
C ALA A 75 15.80 -9.61 4.52
N LEU A 76 15.37 -10.73 5.11
CA LEU A 76 15.64 -12.08 4.59
C LEU A 76 14.85 -12.37 3.31
N ASN A 77 13.58 -12.01 3.30
CA ASN A 77 12.73 -12.16 2.12
C ASN A 77 12.56 -10.80 1.43
N GLN A 78 13.25 -10.60 0.32
CA GLN A 78 13.18 -9.35 -0.47
C GLN A 78 12.16 -9.42 -1.63
N GLY A 79 11.41 -10.52 -1.74
CA GLY A 79 10.41 -10.74 -2.78
C GLY A 79 9.20 -9.80 -2.69
N ALA A 80 8.44 -9.74 -3.78
CA ALA A 80 7.20 -8.97 -3.87
C ALA A 80 6.06 -9.56 -3.02
N VAL A 81 6.20 -10.80 -2.55
CA VAL A 81 5.21 -11.51 -1.70
C VAL A 81 5.91 -11.88 -0.39
N TYR A 82 5.27 -11.61 0.72
CA TYR A 82 5.74 -12.02 2.04
C TYR A 82 4.84 -13.11 2.63
N GLY A 83 5.48 -14.14 3.22
CA GLY A 83 4.78 -15.30 3.76
C GLY A 83 4.34 -16.28 2.67
N GLU A 84 4.85 -17.52 2.69
CA GLU A 84 4.27 -18.59 1.88
C GLU A 84 2.87 -18.91 2.42
N ARG A 85 1.88 -19.05 1.54
CA ARG A 85 0.52 -19.48 1.89
C ARG A 85 0.45 -20.99 2.24
N ASP A 86 1.58 -21.66 2.40
CA ASP A 86 1.64 -23.07 2.78
C ASP A 86 1.68 -23.20 4.31
N PRO A 87 0.55 -23.53 4.96
CA PRO A 87 0.48 -23.68 6.41
C PRO A 87 1.27 -24.91 6.93
N THR A 88 1.82 -25.75 6.04
CA THR A 88 2.56 -26.96 6.40
C THR A 88 4.06 -26.73 6.46
N LYS A 89 4.56 -25.64 5.93
CA LYS A 89 5.97 -25.23 6.07
C LYS A 89 6.09 -24.26 7.23
N GLU A 90 6.44 -24.77 8.41
CA GLU A 90 7.01 -23.93 9.47
C GLU A 90 8.29 -23.27 8.92
N CYS A 91 8.15 -22.03 8.48
CA CYS A 91 9.26 -21.23 8.00
C CYS A 91 10.08 -20.78 9.22
N VAL A 92 10.94 -21.64 9.74
CA VAL A 92 11.88 -21.30 10.83
C VAL A 92 12.78 -20.11 10.45
N SER A 93 12.96 -19.85 9.15
CA SER A 93 13.71 -18.70 8.64
C SER A 93 12.99 -17.35 8.79
N SER A 94 11.67 -17.31 9.01
CA SER A 94 10.92 -16.05 9.12
C SER A 94 11.09 -15.36 10.47
N LEU A 95 11.45 -16.05 11.53
CA LEU A 95 11.58 -15.49 12.88
C LEU A 95 12.70 -14.44 13.00
N GLU A 96 13.66 -14.47 12.09
CA GLU A 96 14.78 -13.52 11.99
C GLU A 96 14.55 -12.42 10.94
N ASP A 97 13.35 -12.38 10.30
CA ASP A 97 12.99 -11.33 9.37
C ASP A 97 12.53 -10.07 10.12
N GLU A 98 12.93 -8.88 9.62
CA GLU A 98 12.57 -7.58 10.22
C GLU A 98 11.04 -7.35 10.29
N THR A 99 10.25 -8.04 9.47
CA THR A 99 8.78 -8.01 9.49
C THR A 99 8.21 -8.59 10.78
N GLU A 100 8.91 -9.58 11.38
CA GLU A 100 8.49 -10.18 12.65
C GLU A 100 8.70 -9.24 13.84
N ASP A 101 9.64 -8.29 13.74
CA ASP A 101 9.78 -7.24 14.75
C ASP A 101 8.57 -6.31 14.78
N LEU A 102 8.02 -5.99 13.58
CA LEU A 102 6.78 -5.24 13.48
C LEU A 102 5.60 -5.99 14.11
N TYR A 103 5.49 -7.28 13.82
CA TYR A 103 4.43 -8.10 14.40
C TYR A 103 4.49 -8.10 15.93
N ARG A 104 5.67 -8.36 16.52
CA ARG A 104 5.88 -8.32 17.97
C ARG A 104 5.54 -6.95 18.57
N LEU A 105 5.93 -5.87 17.89
CA LEU A 105 5.62 -4.51 18.33
C LEU A 105 4.10 -4.26 18.32
N LEU A 106 3.40 -4.60 17.25
CA LEU A 106 1.96 -4.39 17.12
C LEU A 106 1.16 -5.26 18.10
N LEU A 107 1.61 -6.47 18.43
CA LEU A 107 1.01 -7.28 19.49
C LEU A 107 1.08 -6.57 20.85
N ARG A 108 2.25 -6.02 21.21
CA ARG A 108 2.40 -5.23 22.45
C ARG A 108 1.48 -4.01 22.48
N VAL A 109 1.31 -3.34 21.35
CA VAL A 109 0.36 -2.21 21.25
C VAL A 109 -1.07 -2.71 21.43
N LYS A 110 -1.44 -3.81 20.78
CA LYS A 110 -2.79 -4.40 20.86
C LYS A 110 -3.14 -4.87 22.28
N GLU A 111 -2.16 -5.39 23.03
CA GLU A 111 -2.34 -5.76 24.45
C GLU A 111 -2.68 -4.56 25.34
N LYS A 112 -2.10 -3.38 25.03
CA LYS A 112 -2.34 -2.14 25.80
C LYS A 112 -3.56 -1.36 25.32
N HIS A 113 -3.88 -1.49 24.04
CA HIS A 113 -5.01 -0.84 23.36
C HIS A 113 -5.83 -1.90 22.62
N PRO A 114 -6.63 -2.73 23.33
CA PRO A 114 -7.37 -3.84 22.70
C PRO A 114 -8.37 -3.41 21.64
N ASP A 115 -8.80 -2.16 21.69
CA ASP A 115 -9.80 -1.56 20.83
C ASP A 115 -9.23 -0.89 19.57
N ILE A 116 -7.92 -1.01 19.30
CA ILE A 116 -7.39 -0.55 18.01
C ILE A 116 -7.90 -1.44 16.87
N GLU A 117 -8.24 -0.78 15.77
CA GLU A 117 -8.83 -1.40 14.57
C GLU A 117 -7.96 -1.22 13.33
N GLY A 118 -7.01 -0.28 13.36
CA GLY A 118 -6.18 0.03 12.19
C GLY A 118 -4.76 0.48 12.51
N VAL A 119 -3.94 0.46 11.45
CA VAL A 119 -2.53 0.87 11.43
C VAL A 119 -2.32 1.89 10.32
N SER A 120 -1.80 3.06 10.64
CA SER A 120 -1.41 4.09 9.67
C SER A 120 -0.03 3.78 9.11
N VAL A 121 0.10 3.83 7.77
CA VAL A 121 1.33 3.50 7.02
C VAL A 121 1.62 4.58 6.00
N GLY A 122 2.80 5.19 6.05
CA GLY A 122 3.22 6.27 5.16
C GLY A 122 3.80 5.84 3.81
N ALA A 123 3.64 4.60 3.38
CA ALA A 123 4.19 4.12 2.11
C ALA A 123 3.49 4.76 0.90
N ILE A 124 4.28 5.26 -0.08
CA ILE A 124 3.79 5.86 -1.31
C ILE A 124 3.83 4.85 -2.48
N LEU A 125 4.98 4.25 -2.76
CA LEU A 125 5.18 3.30 -3.87
C LEU A 125 5.86 1.99 -3.47
N SER A 126 6.41 1.89 -2.26
CA SER A 126 7.13 0.71 -1.80
C SER A 126 6.20 -0.49 -1.58
N ASN A 127 6.06 -1.35 -2.59
CA ASN A 127 5.36 -2.63 -2.45
C ASN A 127 5.95 -3.50 -1.34
N TYR A 128 7.25 -3.40 -1.10
CA TYR A 128 7.94 -4.13 -0.06
C TYR A 128 7.34 -3.81 1.32
N GLN A 129 7.25 -2.52 1.65
CA GLN A 129 6.69 -2.04 2.91
C GLN A 129 5.19 -2.39 3.01
N ARG A 130 4.41 -2.09 1.98
CA ARG A 130 2.96 -2.29 1.98
C ARG A 130 2.58 -3.74 2.24
N VAL A 131 3.11 -4.67 1.45
CA VAL A 131 2.76 -6.10 1.54
C VAL A 131 3.09 -6.66 2.93
N ARG A 132 4.21 -6.27 3.53
CA ARG A 132 4.62 -6.74 4.86
C ARG A 132 3.73 -6.20 5.96
N VAL A 133 3.41 -4.91 5.93
CA VAL A 133 2.48 -4.33 6.90
C VAL A 133 1.10 -4.95 6.76
N GLU A 134 0.56 -5.09 5.54
CA GLU A 134 -0.72 -5.76 5.29
C GLU A 134 -0.72 -7.20 5.80
N HIS A 135 0.36 -7.97 5.51
CA HIS A 135 0.50 -9.34 6.00
C HIS A 135 0.48 -9.42 7.53
N VAL A 136 1.20 -8.53 8.20
CA VAL A 136 1.20 -8.47 9.68
C VAL A 136 -0.17 -8.09 10.21
N CYS A 137 -0.79 -7.06 9.64
CA CYS A 137 -2.11 -6.58 10.06
C CYS A 137 -3.21 -7.65 9.92
N CYS A 138 -3.14 -8.47 8.88
CA CYS A 138 -4.13 -9.53 8.60
C CYS A 138 -3.99 -10.76 9.50
N ARG A 139 -2.94 -10.86 10.35
CA ARG A 139 -2.77 -12.03 11.22
C ARG A 139 -3.93 -12.16 12.20
N PRO A 140 -4.34 -13.42 12.56
CA PRO A 140 -5.53 -13.67 13.39
C PRO A 140 -5.51 -12.97 14.74
N ASP A 141 -4.31 -12.77 15.32
CA ASP A 141 -4.12 -12.15 16.63
C ASP A 141 -4.23 -10.61 16.59
N LEU A 142 -4.01 -10.01 15.40
CA LEU A 142 -4.06 -8.56 15.21
C LEU A 142 -5.38 -8.11 14.59
N ARG A 143 -5.73 -8.62 13.41
CA ARG A 143 -6.94 -8.26 12.64
C ARG A 143 -7.11 -6.75 12.52
N LEU A 144 -6.06 -6.07 12.05
CA LEU A 144 -6.03 -4.62 11.90
C LEU A 144 -6.19 -4.24 10.42
N ALA A 145 -6.84 -3.11 10.16
CA ALA A 145 -6.89 -2.51 8.83
C ALA A 145 -5.60 -1.72 8.56
N SER A 146 -4.96 -1.91 7.42
CA SER A 146 -3.84 -1.08 6.97
C SER A 146 -4.37 0.18 6.28
N LEU A 147 -3.99 1.36 6.75
CA LEU A 147 -4.44 2.67 6.27
C LEU A 147 -3.28 3.40 5.59
N ALA A 148 -3.23 3.34 4.27
CA ALA A 148 -2.16 3.88 3.43
C ALA A 148 -2.73 4.91 2.44
N TYR A 149 -3.13 6.09 2.92
CA TYR A 149 -3.76 7.14 2.11
C TYR A 149 -2.83 7.80 1.10
N LEU A 150 -1.51 7.59 1.22
CA LEU A 150 -0.52 8.10 0.27
C LEU A 150 -0.21 7.11 -0.85
N TRP A 151 -0.76 5.90 -0.80
CA TRP A 151 -0.44 4.83 -1.73
C TRP A 151 -0.75 5.18 -3.17
N LYS A 152 0.26 5.07 -4.05
CA LYS A 152 0.21 5.36 -5.50
C LYS A 152 -0.21 6.79 -5.85
N ARG A 153 -0.14 7.74 -4.94
CA ARG A 153 -0.34 9.14 -5.25
C ARG A 153 0.85 9.72 -6.00
N ASP A 154 0.60 10.71 -6.83
CA ASP A 154 1.68 11.44 -7.50
C ASP A 154 2.60 12.10 -6.48
N GLN A 155 3.91 11.90 -6.66
CA GLN A 155 4.91 12.31 -5.68
C GLN A 155 5.12 13.82 -5.63
N SER A 156 5.00 14.52 -6.77
CA SER A 156 5.12 15.97 -6.83
C SER A 156 3.91 16.63 -6.19
N GLU A 157 2.70 16.15 -6.52
CA GLU A 157 1.46 16.62 -5.88
C GLU A 157 1.49 16.42 -4.37
N LEU A 158 1.94 15.23 -3.90
CA LEU A 158 2.06 14.95 -2.47
C LEU A 158 3.01 15.92 -1.76
N LEU A 159 4.18 16.21 -2.35
CA LEU A 159 5.12 17.13 -1.73
C LEU A 159 4.55 18.56 -1.67
N HIS A 160 3.85 18.99 -2.72
CA HIS A 160 3.16 20.28 -2.71
C HIS A 160 2.04 20.34 -1.66
N GLU A 161 1.24 19.28 -1.54
CA GLU A 161 0.18 19.20 -0.52
C GLU A 161 0.75 19.26 0.90
N MET A 162 1.84 18.54 1.18
CA MET A 162 2.52 18.60 2.49
C MET A 162 2.95 20.03 2.81
N ASN A 163 3.54 20.75 1.83
CA ASN A 163 3.96 22.12 1.96
C ASN A 163 2.74 23.06 2.19
N GLN A 164 1.67 22.91 1.41
CA GLN A 164 0.43 23.70 1.54
C GLN A 164 -0.31 23.42 2.85
N ALA A 165 -0.26 22.19 3.35
CA ALA A 165 -0.82 21.83 4.66
C ALA A 165 -0.07 22.50 5.82
N GLY A 166 1.08 23.13 5.55
CA GLY A 166 1.90 23.80 6.55
C GLY A 166 2.73 22.82 7.38
N MET A 167 3.11 21.69 6.79
CA MET A 167 4.12 20.81 7.40
C MET A 167 5.50 21.48 7.32
N GLU A 168 6.21 21.53 8.43
CA GLU A 168 7.63 21.88 8.44
C GLU A 168 8.48 20.60 8.55
N VAL A 169 9.26 20.37 7.51
CA VAL A 169 10.02 19.12 7.37
C VAL A 169 11.46 19.47 7.00
N LEU A 170 12.42 18.92 7.73
CA LEU A 170 13.84 19.10 7.47
C LEU A 170 14.41 17.89 6.76
N MET A 171 15.29 18.11 5.77
CA MET A 171 16.11 17.04 5.22
C MET A 171 17.18 16.64 6.24
N ILE A 172 17.22 15.36 6.62
CA ILE A 172 18.19 14.88 7.62
C ILE A 172 19.18 13.85 7.06
N LYS A 173 18.94 13.31 5.86
CA LYS A 173 19.89 12.48 5.12
C LYS A 173 19.88 12.89 3.67
N ALA A 174 21.04 12.94 3.06
CA ALA A 174 21.27 13.17 1.63
C ALA A 174 22.15 12.05 1.08
N ALA A 175 21.62 11.26 0.13
CA ALA A 175 22.28 10.11 -0.47
C ALA A 175 22.07 10.02 -1.99
N GLY A 176 21.22 10.86 -2.56
CA GLY A 176 20.90 10.86 -4.00
C GLY A 176 21.80 11.78 -4.82
N ILE A 177 21.81 11.55 -6.14
CA ILE A 177 22.52 12.37 -7.11
C ILE A 177 22.04 13.83 -7.01
N GLY A 178 23.00 14.77 -6.91
CA GLY A 178 22.73 16.20 -6.83
C GLY A 178 22.36 16.72 -5.43
N LEU A 179 22.14 15.83 -4.46
CA LEU A 179 22.02 16.19 -3.05
C LEU A 179 23.37 16.16 -2.36
N THR A 180 23.57 17.07 -1.43
CA THR A 180 24.84 17.26 -0.74
C THR A 180 24.63 17.53 0.74
N GLN A 181 25.69 17.50 1.54
CA GLN A 181 25.67 17.91 2.95
C GLN A 181 25.11 19.33 3.18
N HIS A 182 25.17 20.21 2.17
CA HIS A 182 24.62 21.58 2.28
C HIS A 182 23.08 21.62 2.23
N ASP A 183 22.44 20.53 1.84
CA ASP A 183 20.97 20.41 1.83
C ASP A 183 20.44 19.93 3.17
N LEU A 184 21.30 19.39 4.03
CA LEU A 184 20.96 18.92 5.36
C LEU A 184 20.49 20.06 6.27
N GLY A 185 19.42 19.80 7.01
CA GLY A 185 18.78 20.76 7.92
C GLY A 185 18.00 21.86 7.23
N ARG A 186 17.90 21.86 5.89
CA ARG A 186 17.05 22.81 5.15
C ARG A 186 15.63 22.30 5.08
N PRO A 187 14.64 23.23 5.14
CA PRO A 187 13.24 22.89 4.96
C PRO A 187 12.95 22.35 3.56
N LEU A 188 12.07 21.37 3.46
CA LEU A 188 11.65 20.83 2.15
C LEU A 188 10.94 21.88 1.29
N THR A 189 10.24 22.85 1.88
CA THR A 189 9.67 23.98 1.16
C THR A 189 10.70 24.75 0.33
N VAL A 190 11.94 24.84 0.83
CA VAL A 190 13.06 25.48 0.12
C VAL A 190 13.71 24.53 -0.88
N LEU A 191 13.68 23.24 -0.62
CA LEU A 191 14.34 22.23 -1.45
C LEU A 191 13.44 21.70 -2.58
N THR A 192 12.11 21.89 -2.51
CA THR A 192 11.15 21.42 -3.51
C THR A 192 11.56 21.70 -4.96
N PRO A 193 11.94 22.93 -5.36
CA PRO A 193 12.36 23.19 -6.74
C PRO A 193 13.59 22.37 -7.18
N LYS A 194 14.52 22.15 -6.25
CA LYS A 194 15.70 21.32 -6.52
C LYS A 194 15.32 19.84 -6.68
N LEU A 195 14.43 19.31 -5.84
CA LEU A 195 13.97 17.92 -5.90
C LEU A 195 13.22 17.64 -7.21
N GLU A 196 12.37 18.55 -7.66
CA GLU A 196 11.68 18.46 -8.95
C GLU A 196 12.67 18.52 -10.14
N GLU A 197 13.68 19.38 -10.06
CA GLU A 197 14.71 19.41 -11.08
C GLU A 197 15.52 18.12 -11.14
N LEU A 198 15.87 17.52 -9.98
CA LEU A 198 16.55 16.23 -9.92
C LEU A 198 15.66 15.10 -10.47
N HIS A 199 14.35 15.16 -10.22
CA HIS A 199 13.40 14.25 -10.84
C HIS A 199 13.41 14.38 -12.36
N ARG A 200 13.31 15.60 -12.87
CA ARG A 200 13.31 15.86 -14.31
C ARG A 200 14.59 15.41 -15.01
N LEU A 201 15.76 15.59 -14.36
CA LEU A 201 17.07 15.29 -14.95
C LEU A 201 17.46 13.81 -14.82
N TYR A 202 17.14 13.20 -13.70
CA TYR A 202 17.68 11.90 -13.31
C TYR A 202 16.61 10.86 -12.93
N GLY A 203 15.33 11.23 -12.92
CA GLY A 203 14.26 10.35 -12.47
C GLY A 203 14.26 10.07 -10.96
N ALA A 204 14.93 10.93 -10.16
CA ALA A 204 14.95 10.80 -8.70
C ALA A 204 13.52 10.87 -8.14
N HIS A 205 13.23 10.10 -7.10
CA HIS A 205 11.89 10.14 -6.48
C HIS A 205 11.70 11.44 -5.68
N VAL A 206 10.76 12.30 -6.08
CA VAL A 206 10.56 13.63 -5.47
C VAL A 206 10.31 13.54 -3.97
N CYS A 207 9.64 12.50 -3.50
CA CYS A 207 9.42 12.23 -2.08
C CYS A 207 10.52 11.39 -1.40
N GLY A 208 11.59 10.98 -2.12
CA GLY A 208 12.74 10.29 -1.53
C GLY A 208 12.53 8.81 -1.21
N GLU A 209 11.50 8.14 -1.77
CA GLU A 209 11.28 6.69 -1.51
C GLU A 209 12.34 5.77 -2.13
N GLY A 210 13.16 6.25 -3.04
CA GLY A 210 14.30 5.53 -3.59
C GLY A 210 15.57 5.59 -2.70
N GLY A 211 15.46 6.18 -1.50
CA GLY A 211 16.59 6.34 -0.58
C GLY A 211 17.44 7.57 -0.88
N GLU A 212 17.00 8.46 -1.78
CA GLU A 212 17.72 9.67 -2.17
C GLU A 212 17.91 10.62 -0.99
N TYR A 213 16.94 10.68 -0.10
CA TYR A 213 17.02 11.47 1.13
C TYR A 213 16.04 10.96 2.19
N GLU A 214 16.31 11.33 3.45
CA GLU A 214 15.40 11.12 4.57
C GLU A 214 15.08 12.43 5.28
N THR A 215 13.98 12.44 6.03
CA THR A 215 13.40 13.67 6.59
C THR A 215 13.02 13.53 8.05
N LEU A 216 12.98 14.68 8.74
CA LEU A 216 12.39 14.82 10.06
C LEU A 216 11.27 15.86 10.01
N CYS A 217 10.07 15.46 10.41
CA CYS A 217 8.94 16.35 10.57
C CYS A 217 9.05 17.11 11.90
N VAL A 218 9.18 18.44 11.83
CA VAL A 218 9.33 19.29 13.02
C VAL A 218 8.06 20.08 13.32
N ASP A 219 7.13 20.17 12.36
CA ASP A 219 5.77 20.67 12.59
C ASP A 219 4.76 20.04 11.62
N SER A 220 3.54 19.87 12.09
CA SER A 220 2.42 19.30 11.34
C SER A 220 1.10 19.91 11.84
N PRO A 221 0.03 19.91 11.04
CA PRO A 221 -1.29 20.34 11.50
C PRO A 221 -1.80 19.62 12.77
N LEU A 222 -1.32 18.41 13.03
CA LEU A 222 -1.69 17.61 14.20
C LEU A 222 -0.89 17.93 15.46
N PHE A 223 0.31 18.50 15.32
CA PHE A 223 1.20 18.72 16.46
C PHE A 223 0.64 19.80 17.38
N LYS A 224 0.53 19.49 18.68
CA LYS A 224 0.24 20.44 19.74
C LYS A 224 1.39 21.39 20.02
N ARG A 225 2.61 20.91 19.75
CA ARG A 225 3.85 21.66 19.94
C ARG A 225 4.71 21.56 18.70
N LYS A 226 5.31 22.67 18.32
CA LYS A 226 6.33 22.70 17.27
C LYS A 226 7.66 22.26 17.88
N ILE A 227 8.42 21.47 17.13
CA ILE A 227 9.76 21.00 17.51
C ILE A 227 10.80 21.96 16.93
N SER A 228 11.74 22.38 17.77
CA SER A 228 12.96 23.09 17.34
C SER A 228 14.16 22.16 17.52
N VAL A 229 15.02 22.11 16.51
CA VAL A 229 16.29 21.37 16.58
C VAL A 229 17.35 22.35 17.08
N ASP A 230 17.74 22.23 18.35
CA ASP A 230 18.66 23.16 19.02
C ASP A 230 20.11 22.80 18.77
N GLU A 231 20.39 21.48 18.70
CA GLU A 231 21.76 20.95 18.53
C GLU A 231 21.75 19.76 17.61
N LYS A 232 22.63 19.79 16.62
CA LYS A 232 22.76 18.74 15.60
C LYS A 232 24.21 18.61 15.15
N GLU A 233 24.58 17.42 14.71
CA GLU A 233 25.90 17.09 14.17
C GLU A 233 25.75 16.55 12.76
N THR A 234 26.61 16.96 11.84
CA THR A 234 26.66 16.39 10.48
C THR A 234 27.62 15.22 10.48
N VAL A 235 27.14 14.06 10.06
CA VAL A 235 27.96 12.85 9.91
C VAL A 235 28.13 12.58 8.40
N ILE A 236 29.36 12.42 7.95
CA ILE A 236 29.67 11.99 6.59
C ILE A 236 29.92 10.49 6.63
N HIS A 237 29.01 9.73 6.02
CA HIS A 237 29.11 8.26 5.98
C HIS A 237 29.98 7.78 4.83
N SER A 238 29.90 8.44 3.66
CA SER A 238 30.71 8.15 2.47
C SER A 238 31.03 9.44 1.74
N ASP A 239 32.30 9.65 1.40
CA ASP A 239 32.79 10.81 0.65
C ASP A 239 33.19 10.40 -0.78
N ALA A 240 32.44 9.51 -1.40
CA ALA A 240 32.66 9.13 -2.79
C ALA A 240 32.26 10.28 -3.72
N ALA A 241 33.07 10.61 -4.69
CA ALA A 241 32.91 11.77 -5.59
C ALA A 241 31.57 11.78 -6.37
N PHE A 242 30.92 10.64 -6.52
CA PHE A 242 29.67 10.50 -7.27
C PHE A 242 28.45 10.11 -6.42
N ALA A 243 28.66 9.75 -5.14
CA ALA A 243 27.58 9.33 -4.23
C ALA A 243 28.02 9.58 -2.78
N SER A 244 28.10 10.85 -2.40
CA SER A 244 28.32 11.18 -0.99
C SER A 244 27.04 10.90 -0.20
N VAL A 245 27.18 10.18 0.91
CA VAL A 245 26.10 9.96 1.88
C VAL A 245 26.41 10.72 3.14
N SER A 246 25.51 11.60 3.54
CA SER A 246 25.65 12.39 4.76
C SER A 246 24.30 12.51 5.48
N TYR A 247 24.35 12.60 6.79
CA TYR A 247 23.12 12.75 7.59
C TYR A 247 23.35 13.63 8.83
N LEU A 248 22.24 14.08 9.42
CA LEU A 248 22.20 14.81 10.67
C LEU A 248 21.88 13.87 11.84
N ARG A 249 22.75 13.85 12.83
CA ARG A 249 22.43 13.33 14.15
C ARG A 249 21.79 14.47 14.96
N ILE A 250 20.57 14.25 15.45
CA ILE A 250 19.84 15.23 16.26
C ILE A 250 20.19 14.98 17.73
N LEU A 251 20.85 15.97 18.34
CA LEU A 251 21.36 15.83 19.71
C LEU A 251 20.42 16.42 20.76
N ARG A 252 19.76 17.53 20.42
CA ARG A 252 18.82 18.19 21.33
C ARG A 252 17.67 18.87 20.59
N THR A 253 16.48 18.74 21.16
CA THR A 253 15.27 19.39 20.67
C THR A 253 14.59 20.11 21.80
N SER A 254 13.86 21.19 21.46
CA SER A 254 12.96 21.91 22.35
C SER A 254 11.58 22.06 21.72
N PHE A 255 10.62 22.55 22.50
CA PHE A 255 9.23 22.62 22.09
C PHE A 255 8.67 24.02 22.31
N SER A 256 7.81 24.46 21.40
CA SER A 256 6.97 25.65 21.58
C SER A 256 5.50 25.27 21.37
N ASP A 257 4.63 25.71 22.27
CA ASP A 257 3.20 25.42 22.18
C ASP A 257 2.58 26.12 20.96
N LYS A 258 1.57 25.49 20.37
CA LYS A 258 0.81 26.02 19.24
C LYS A 258 -0.62 26.30 19.66
N GLU A 259 -1.18 27.40 19.13
CA GLU A 259 -2.59 27.76 19.34
C GLU A 259 -3.52 27.00 18.39
N ASN A 260 -3.04 26.71 17.16
CA ASN A 260 -3.84 26.09 16.10
C ASN A 260 -3.29 24.73 15.72
N TYR A 261 -3.99 23.66 16.07
CA TYR A 261 -3.66 22.28 15.77
C TYR A 261 -4.88 21.35 15.86
N GLY A 262 -4.71 20.12 15.41
CA GLY A 262 -5.69 19.05 15.57
C GLY A 262 -6.66 18.91 14.40
N PRO A 263 -7.76 18.14 14.58
CA PRO A 263 -8.66 17.76 13.49
C PRO A 263 -9.26 18.93 12.71
N ALA A 264 -9.58 20.03 13.37
CA ALA A 264 -10.14 21.21 12.71
C ALA A 264 -9.14 21.84 11.73
N VAL A 265 -7.87 21.98 12.14
CA VAL A 265 -6.80 22.50 11.28
C VAL A 265 -6.50 21.56 10.13
N VAL A 266 -6.52 20.24 10.39
CA VAL A 266 -6.38 19.23 9.33
C VAL A 266 -7.48 19.39 8.29
N SER A 267 -8.74 19.46 8.70
CA SER A 267 -9.89 19.61 7.79
C SER A 267 -9.88 20.92 7.01
N GLU A 268 -9.30 21.98 7.56
CA GLU A 268 -9.13 23.27 6.88
C GLU A 268 -8.05 23.20 5.79
N ARG A 269 -6.93 22.51 6.07
CA ARG A 269 -5.72 22.56 5.24
C ARG A 269 -5.56 21.41 4.27
N LEU A 270 -6.13 20.23 4.56
CA LEU A 270 -6.05 19.07 3.71
C LEU A 270 -7.36 18.84 2.97
N LYS A 271 -7.23 18.43 1.71
CA LYS A 271 -8.35 17.88 0.95
C LYS A 271 -8.39 16.37 1.11
N THR A 272 -9.58 15.82 1.25
CA THR A 272 -9.76 14.38 1.13
C THR A 272 -9.34 13.97 -0.28
N PRO A 273 -8.34 13.08 -0.46
CA PRO A 273 -8.02 12.61 -1.79
C PRO A 273 -9.25 11.93 -2.37
N PRO A 274 -9.55 12.13 -3.66
CA PRO A 274 -10.62 11.39 -4.30
C PRO A 274 -10.33 9.89 -4.16
N LEU A 275 -11.24 9.16 -3.50
CA LEU A 275 -11.14 7.69 -3.38
C LEU A 275 -11.40 7.01 -4.71
N LEU A 276 -12.00 7.76 -5.64
CA LEU A 276 -12.33 7.36 -7.00
C LEU A 276 -11.79 8.41 -7.97
N ASP A 277 -11.41 7.99 -9.16
CA ASP A 277 -11.20 8.90 -10.27
C ASP A 277 -12.53 9.53 -10.74
N ASP A 278 -12.46 10.51 -11.64
CA ASP A 278 -13.64 11.20 -12.15
C ASP A 278 -14.70 10.22 -12.69
N THR A 279 -14.27 9.12 -13.28
CA THR A 279 -15.15 8.05 -13.81
C THR A 279 -15.86 7.33 -12.66
N GLY A 280 -15.14 7.02 -11.59
CA GLY A 280 -15.69 6.40 -10.39
C GLY A 280 -16.66 7.32 -9.65
N GLU A 281 -16.40 8.63 -9.60
CA GLU A 281 -17.31 9.61 -9.00
C GLU A 281 -18.60 9.75 -9.80
N VAL A 282 -18.52 9.83 -11.14
CA VAL A 282 -19.70 9.82 -12.03
C VAL A 282 -20.51 8.54 -11.84
N PHE A 283 -19.84 7.39 -11.71
CA PHE A 283 -20.51 6.12 -11.46
C PHE A 283 -21.23 6.10 -10.11
N LEU A 284 -20.58 6.58 -9.04
CA LEU A 284 -21.23 6.70 -7.71
C LEU A 284 -22.44 7.65 -7.73
N GLU A 285 -22.33 8.79 -8.41
CA GLU A 285 -23.44 9.72 -8.55
C GLU A 285 -24.60 9.09 -9.34
N THR A 286 -24.26 8.33 -10.39
CA THR A 286 -25.27 7.54 -11.13
C THR A 286 -25.96 6.51 -10.23
N LEU A 287 -25.23 5.81 -9.35
CA LEU A 287 -25.82 4.89 -8.39
C LEU A 287 -26.69 5.58 -7.33
N ARG A 288 -26.33 6.81 -6.91
CA ARG A 288 -27.14 7.60 -5.97
C ARG A 288 -28.44 8.10 -6.59
N THR A 289 -28.36 8.58 -7.84
CA THR A 289 -29.50 9.14 -8.57
C THR A 289 -30.41 8.08 -9.17
N HIS A 290 -29.86 6.89 -9.46
CA HIS A 290 -30.60 5.72 -9.92
C HIS A 290 -30.42 4.58 -8.90
N PRO A 291 -31.00 4.68 -7.69
CA PRO A 291 -30.90 3.60 -6.74
C PRO A 291 -31.42 2.34 -7.42
N CYS A 292 -30.56 1.35 -7.49
CA CYS A 292 -30.91 0.03 -8.04
C CYS A 292 -32.23 -0.38 -7.39
N GLN A 293 -33.30 -0.40 -8.16
CA GLN A 293 -34.57 -0.94 -7.66
C GLN A 293 -34.22 -2.34 -7.20
N ARG A 294 -34.29 -2.57 -5.88
CA ARG A 294 -34.19 -3.94 -5.35
C ARG A 294 -35.20 -4.75 -6.12
N LYS A 295 -34.75 -5.46 -7.15
CA LYS A 295 -35.54 -6.51 -7.76
C LYS A 295 -36.00 -7.36 -6.57
N GLN A 296 -37.28 -7.61 -6.46
CA GLN A 296 -37.89 -8.40 -5.38
C GLN A 296 -36.94 -9.55 -5.03
N ALA A 297 -36.77 -9.79 -3.73
CA ALA A 297 -35.94 -10.89 -3.27
C ALA A 297 -36.40 -12.15 -3.99
N PHE A 298 -35.63 -12.62 -4.95
CA PHE A 298 -35.87 -13.88 -5.61
C PHE A 298 -35.82 -14.96 -4.53
N PRO A 299 -36.76 -15.91 -4.52
CA PRO A 299 -36.63 -17.06 -3.65
C PRO A 299 -35.24 -17.68 -3.88
N LEU A 300 -34.58 -18.03 -2.81
CA LEU A 300 -33.25 -18.67 -2.79
C LEU A 300 -33.36 -20.10 -3.38
N GLU A 301 -33.72 -20.20 -4.65
CA GLU A 301 -33.60 -21.45 -5.39
C GLU A 301 -32.17 -21.49 -5.96
N THR A 302 -31.41 -22.43 -5.45
CA THR A 302 -30.04 -22.69 -5.95
C THR A 302 -30.16 -23.59 -7.17
N TYR A 303 -30.07 -23.02 -8.35
CA TYR A 303 -30.00 -23.81 -9.58
C TYR A 303 -28.54 -24.16 -9.84
N THR A 304 -28.21 -25.42 -9.83
CA THR A 304 -26.91 -25.93 -10.21
C THR A 304 -27.07 -26.83 -11.41
N THR A 305 -26.56 -26.41 -12.56
CA THR A 305 -26.46 -27.27 -13.74
C THR A 305 -25.01 -27.70 -13.88
N TRP A 306 -24.77 -28.99 -13.74
CA TRP A 306 -23.46 -29.59 -13.95
C TRP A 306 -23.35 -30.11 -15.37
N LYS A 307 -22.38 -29.62 -16.15
CA LYS A 307 -21.95 -30.19 -17.43
C LYS A 307 -20.50 -30.69 -17.23
N PRO A 308 -20.05 -31.76 -17.94
CA PRO A 308 -18.76 -32.42 -17.68
C PRO A 308 -17.52 -31.50 -17.75
N THR A 309 -17.66 -30.31 -18.33
CA THR A 309 -16.57 -29.33 -18.51
C THR A 309 -16.87 -27.96 -17.93
N MET A 310 -18.01 -27.79 -17.25
CA MET A 310 -18.47 -26.48 -16.78
C MET A 310 -19.48 -26.64 -15.66
N SER A 311 -19.38 -25.81 -14.63
CA SER A 311 -20.40 -25.69 -13.57
C SER A 311 -20.91 -24.25 -13.53
N VAL A 312 -22.22 -24.06 -13.53
CA VAL A 312 -22.88 -22.76 -13.39
C VAL A 312 -23.80 -22.79 -12.19
N SER A 313 -23.69 -21.81 -11.31
CA SER A 313 -24.48 -21.70 -10.08
C SER A 313 -25.00 -20.28 -9.95
N GLN A 314 -26.30 -20.12 -9.71
CA GLN A 314 -26.93 -18.82 -9.48
C GLN A 314 -27.37 -18.69 -8.04
N LYS A 315 -27.08 -17.56 -7.41
CA LYS A 315 -27.51 -17.23 -6.05
C LYS A 315 -27.97 -15.77 -5.97
N GLY A 316 -29.28 -15.58 -5.97
CA GLY A 316 -29.89 -14.26 -6.06
C GLY A 316 -29.53 -13.57 -7.40
N PRO A 317 -29.08 -12.31 -7.39
CA PRO A 317 -28.69 -11.62 -8.62
C PRO A 317 -27.32 -12.08 -9.17
N TRP A 318 -26.58 -12.90 -8.43
CA TRP A 318 -25.25 -13.33 -8.79
C TRP A 318 -25.25 -14.68 -9.49
N ILE A 319 -24.46 -14.77 -10.55
CA ILE A 319 -24.17 -16.04 -11.23
C ILE A 319 -22.66 -16.28 -11.20
N THR A 320 -22.28 -17.51 -10.93
CA THR A 320 -20.90 -17.96 -10.95
C THR A 320 -20.77 -19.09 -11.97
N ALA A 321 -19.86 -18.93 -12.93
CA ALA A 321 -19.50 -19.97 -13.88
C ALA A 321 -18.05 -20.41 -13.60
N THR A 322 -17.82 -21.69 -13.43
CA THR A 322 -16.50 -22.27 -13.05
C THR A 322 -16.11 -23.41 -13.97
N GLU A 323 -14.81 -23.72 -13.99
CA GLU A 323 -14.21 -24.82 -14.78
C GLU A 323 -14.46 -24.65 -16.30
N ILE A 324 -14.54 -23.43 -16.79
CA ILE A 324 -14.71 -23.16 -18.23
C ILE A 324 -13.38 -23.39 -18.93
N SER A 325 -13.34 -24.32 -19.89
CA SER A 325 -12.15 -24.64 -20.67
C SER A 325 -12.52 -25.02 -22.12
N ALA A 326 -11.52 -25.17 -22.95
CA ALA A 326 -11.65 -25.61 -24.34
C ALA A 326 -10.77 -26.84 -24.59
N GLU A 327 -10.93 -27.88 -23.76
CA GLU A 327 -10.12 -29.10 -23.80
C GLU A 327 -10.06 -29.81 -25.15
N ASP A 328 -11.13 -29.73 -25.94
CA ASP A 328 -11.24 -30.27 -27.29
C ASP A 328 -10.35 -29.52 -28.30
N LEU A 329 -9.86 -28.34 -27.98
CA LEU A 329 -8.97 -27.52 -28.80
C LEU A 329 -7.51 -27.50 -28.31
N CYS A 330 -7.10 -28.45 -27.45
CA CYS A 330 -5.76 -28.48 -26.87
C CYS A 330 -4.61 -28.59 -27.91
N GLN A 331 -4.90 -28.97 -29.15
CA GLN A 331 -3.94 -29.00 -30.27
C GLN A 331 -3.96 -27.73 -31.13
N ALA A 332 -4.94 -26.84 -30.94
CA ALA A 332 -5.00 -25.57 -31.64
C ALA A 332 -3.94 -24.57 -31.08
N ASP A 333 -3.84 -23.44 -31.74
CA ASP A 333 -3.09 -22.30 -31.17
C ASP A 333 -3.68 -21.89 -29.83
N PHE A 334 -2.82 -21.42 -28.89
CA PHE A 334 -3.28 -21.00 -27.55
C PHE A 334 -4.31 -19.87 -27.60
N GLU A 335 -4.14 -18.91 -28.50
CA GLU A 335 -5.09 -17.81 -28.65
C GLU A 335 -6.49 -18.29 -29.09
N GLU A 336 -6.55 -19.32 -29.95
CA GLU A 336 -7.81 -19.90 -30.39
C GLU A 336 -8.48 -20.69 -29.26
N GLU A 337 -7.69 -21.43 -28.46
CA GLU A 337 -8.19 -22.10 -27.26
C GLU A 337 -8.75 -21.08 -26.26
N ALA A 338 -8.04 -19.99 -26.01
CA ALA A 338 -8.48 -18.91 -25.11
C ALA A 338 -9.77 -18.23 -25.62
N ARG A 339 -9.85 -17.88 -26.90
CA ARG A 339 -11.09 -17.34 -27.52
C ARG A 339 -12.26 -18.30 -27.38
N CYS A 340 -12.01 -19.60 -27.57
CA CYS A 340 -13.06 -20.61 -27.40
C CYS A 340 -13.52 -20.70 -25.94
N ALA A 341 -12.61 -20.66 -24.96
CA ALA A 341 -12.95 -20.66 -23.55
C ALA A 341 -13.81 -19.43 -23.18
N PHE A 342 -13.46 -18.23 -23.62
CA PHE A 342 -14.29 -17.02 -23.41
C PHE A 342 -15.65 -17.12 -24.10
N ARG A 343 -15.72 -17.65 -25.30
CA ARG A 343 -17.00 -17.87 -26.01
C ARG A 343 -17.89 -18.82 -25.24
N ARG A 344 -17.35 -19.89 -24.67
CA ARG A 344 -18.08 -20.82 -23.83
C ARG A 344 -18.58 -20.16 -22.55
N LEU A 345 -17.76 -19.32 -21.94
CA LEU A 345 -18.16 -18.52 -20.78
C LEU A 345 -19.36 -17.63 -21.14
N HIS A 346 -19.28 -16.88 -22.23
CA HIS A 346 -20.38 -16.01 -22.67
C HIS A 346 -21.67 -16.80 -22.96
N ASN A 347 -21.57 -17.90 -23.67
CA ASN A 347 -22.73 -18.75 -23.96
C ASN A 347 -23.37 -19.31 -22.70
N ALA A 348 -22.53 -19.73 -21.73
CA ALA A 348 -23.02 -20.23 -20.44
C ALA A 348 -23.77 -19.16 -19.65
N LEU A 349 -23.29 -17.93 -19.64
CA LEU A 349 -23.94 -16.81 -18.96
C LEU A 349 -25.23 -16.37 -19.70
N GLN A 350 -25.24 -16.40 -21.02
CA GLN A 350 -26.42 -16.06 -21.83
C GLN A 350 -27.59 -17.01 -21.58
N GLU A 351 -27.35 -18.28 -21.30
CA GLU A 351 -28.41 -19.25 -20.94
C GLU A 351 -29.18 -18.81 -19.68
N TYR A 352 -28.58 -17.97 -18.83
CA TYR A 352 -29.17 -17.40 -17.61
C TYR A 352 -29.57 -15.93 -17.75
N GLY A 353 -29.50 -15.36 -18.95
CA GLY A 353 -29.90 -13.98 -19.24
C GLY A 353 -28.85 -12.92 -18.95
N PHE A 354 -27.58 -13.31 -18.74
CA PHE A 354 -26.46 -12.39 -18.52
C PHE A 354 -25.67 -12.16 -19.80
N ASN A 355 -25.22 -10.93 -20.00
CA ASN A 355 -24.38 -10.50 -21.11
C ASN A 355 -22.92 -10.37 -20.69
N ARG A 356 -22.03 -10.15 -21.66
CA ARG A 356 -20.61 -9.89 -21.44
C ARG A 356 -20.37 -8.71 -20.48
N THR A 357 -21.16 -7.66 -20.59
CA THR A 357 -21.08 -6.45 -19.75
C THR A 357 -21.47 -6.66 -18.31
N ASP A 358 -22.15 -7.74 -18.00
CA ASP A 358 -22.59 -8.09 -16.64
C ASP A 358 -21.51 -8.86 -15.86
N ILE A 359 -20.42 -9.25 -16.55
CA ILE A 359 -19.27 -9.92 -15.91
C ILE A 359 -18.52 -8.90 -15.06
N THR A 360 -18.42 -9.15 -13.77
CA THR A 360 -17.75 -8.28 -12.80
C THR A 360 -16.33 -8.74 -12.49
N HIS A 361 -16.09 -10.05 -12.56
CA HIS A 361 -14.81 -10.64 -12.21
C HIS A 361 -14.53 -11.91 -13.00
N VAL A 362 -13.24 -12.10 -13.40
CA VAL A 362 -12.77 -13.33 -14.07
C VAL A 362 -11.47 -13.80 -13.40
N ASN A 363 -11.47 -15.06 -12.95
CA ASN A 363 -10.23 -15.77 -12.60
C ASN A 363 -9.75 -16.55 -13.81
N VAL A 364 -8.48 -16.42 -14.15
CA VAL A 364 -7.85 -17.14 -15.24
C VAL A 364 -6.72 -18.02 -14.70
N TYR A 365 -6.79 -19.31 -14.98
CA TYR A 365 -5.78 -20.28 -14.61
C TYR A 365 -5.06 -20.74 -15.87
N LEU A 366 -3.74 -20.56 -15.91
CA LEU A 366 -2.89 -20.91 -17.05
C LEU A 366 -1.98 -22.09 -16.69
N ALA A 367 -1.74 -22.97 -17.63
CA ALA A 367 -0.79 -24.09 -17.43
C ALA A 367 0.68 -23.60 -17.40
N SER A 368 0.98 -22.42 -17.96
CA SER A 368 2.31 -21.82 -17.98
C SER A 368 2.22 -20.30 -18.01
N GLN A 369 3.18 -19.64 -17.39
CA GLN A 369 3.33 -18.17 -17.44
C GLN A 369 3.64 -17.66 -18.87
N ALA A 370 4.17 -18.50 -19.75
CA ALA A 370 4.41 -18.16 -21.15
C ALA A 370 3.13 -17.76 -21.91
N TYR A 371 1.97 -18.22 -21.44
CA TYR A 371 0.67 -17.88 -22.04
C TYR A 371 0.10 -16.53 -21.58
N PHE A 372 0.75 -15.83 -20.67
CA PHE A 372 0.24 -14.57 -20.12
C PHE A 372 0.15 -13.46 -21.18
N ALA A 373 1.19 -13.28 -22.01
CA ALA A 373 1.20 -12.26 -23.05
C ALA A 373 0.17 -12.52 -24.16
N PRO A 374 0.07 -13.74 -24.76
CA PRO A 374 -1.00 -14.08 -25.70
C PRO A 374 -2.41 -13.92 -25.10
N LEU A 375 -2.60 -14.33 -23.83
CA LEU A 375 -3.88 -14.15 -23.16
C LEU A 375 -4.30 -12.68 -23.09
N ASN A 376 -3.37 -11.75 -22.82
CA ASN A 376 -3.70 -10.33 -22.73
C ASN A 376 -4.26 -9.78 -24.03
N GLN A 377 -3.76 -10.22 -25.18
CA GLN A 377 -4.30 -9.81 -26.49
C GLN A 377 -5.73 -10.32 -26.67
N VAL A 378 -5.98 -11.59 -26.34
CA VAL A 378 -7.32 -12.16 -26.43
C VAL A 378 -8.28 -11.45 -25.46
N TYR A 379 -7.85 -11.22 -24.21
CA TYR A 379 -8.66 -10.57 -23.18
C TYR A 379 -9.05 -9.14 -23.56
N GLN A 380 -8.11 -8.37 -24.09
CA GLN A 380 -8.36 -7.02 -24.57
C GLN A 380 -9.36 -7.00 -25.75
N HIS A 381 -9.25 -7.97 -26.65
CA HIS A 381 -10.20 -8.11 -27.76
C HIS A 381 -11.59 -8.50 -27.26
N GLU A 382 -11.68 -9.41 -26.29
CA GLU A 382 -12.95 -9.91 -25.76
C GLU A 382 -13.72 -8.87 -24.96
N PHE A 383 -13.06 -8.05 -24.16
CA PHE A 383 -13.73 -7.11 -23.23
C PHE A 383 -13.59 -5.62 -23.62
N GLY A 384 -12.71 -5.28 -24.56
CA GLY A 384 -12.58 -3.92 -25.07
C GLY A 384 -12.14 -2.91 -24.02
N ALA A 385 -12.81 -1.75 -24.00
CA ALA A 385 -12.42 -0.60 -23.17
C ALA A 385 -12.84 -0.72 -21.69
N ALA A 386 -13.76 -1.62 -21.35
CA ALA A 386 -14.26 -1.80 -19.98
C ALA A 386 -14.15 -3.27 -19.53
N PRO A 387 -12.91 -3.78 -19.34
CA PRO A 387 -12.73 -5.17 -18.94
C PRO A 387 -13.15 -5.38 -17.48
N PRO A 388 -13.71 -6.55 -17.12
CA PRO A 388 -13.97 -6.93 -15.75
C PRO A 388 -12.65 -7.02 -14.96
N SER A 389 -12.75 -6.98 -13.63
CA SER A 389 -11.58 -7.25 -12.78
C SER A 389 -11.05 -8.66 -13.05
N ARG A 390 -9.73 -8.83 -13.07
CA ARG A 390 -9.11 -10.12 -13.41
C ARG A 390 -8.01 -10.52 -12.43
N VAL A 391 -8.05 -11.78 -12.01
CA VAL A 391 -6.91 -12.47 -11.41
C VAL A 391 -6.40 -13.50 -12.43
N CYS A 392 -5.09 -13.54 -12.64
CA CYS A 392 -4.46 -14.50 -13.54
C CYS A 392 -3.33 -15.24 -12.80
N VAL A 393 -3.41 -16.56 -12.74
CA VAL A 393 -2.47 -17.42 -12.01
C VAL A 393 -1.96 -18.53 -12.93
N ALA A 394 -0.65 -18.73 -12.95
CA ALA A 394 -0.06 -19.89 -13.60
C ALA A 394 0.04 -21.05 -12.59
N LEU A 395 -0.53 -22.21 -12.95
CA LEU A 395 -0.53 -23.44 -12.15
C LEU A 395 0.38 -24.47 -12.83
N PRO A 396 1.64 -24.61 -12.40
CA PRO A 396 2.64 -25.43 -13.09
C PRO A 396 2.33 -26.94 -13.11
N ASN A 397 1.31 -27.38 -12.34
CA ASN A 397 0.89 -28.78 -12.26
C ASN A 397 -0.53 -29.02 -12.83
N ALA A 398 -1.09 -28.08 -13.58
CA ALA A 398 -2.32 -28.30 -14.30
C ALA A 398 -2.13 -29.46 -15.32
N SER A 399 -3.12 -30.35 -15.43
CA SER A 399 -3.06 -31.47 -16.37
C SER A 399 -2.66 -30.99 -17.77
N SER A 400 -1.75 -31.69 -18.41
CA SER A 400 -1.07 -31.29 -19.65
C SER A 400 -1.98 -31.05 -20.87
N SER A 401 -3.27 -31.33 -20.78
CA SER A 401 -4.25 -31.21 -21.86
C SER A 401 -4.99 -29.87 -21.90
N VAL A 402 -4.98 -29.09 -20.80
CA VAL A 402 -5.71 -27.83 -20.71
C VAL A 402 -4.75 -26.70 -20.39
N ARG A 403 -4.64 -25.73 -21.30
CA ARG A 403 -3.72 -24.59 -21.12
C ARG A 403 -4.37 -23.39 -20.45
N ILE A 404 -5.71 -23.30 -20.49
CA ILE A 404 -6.49 -22.21 -19.88
C ILE A 404 -7.78 -22.74 -19.25
N LYS A 405 -8.09 -22.28 -18.03
CA LYS A 405 -9.38 -22.42 -17.37
C LYS A 405 -9.87 -21.05 -16.91
N LEU A 406 -11.18 -20.83 -16.93
CA LEU A 406 -11.83 -19.60 -16.53
C LEU A 406 -12.88 -19.88 -15.45
N ASP A 407 -12.90 -19.04 -14.42
CA ASP A 407 -14.04 -18.87 -13.53
C ASP A 407 -14.50 -17.41 -13.62
N ALA A 408 -15.79 -17.16 -13.65
CA ALA A 408 -16.33 -15.82 -13.75
C ALA A 408 -17.52 -15.62 -12.81
N VAL A 409 -17.70 -14.36 -12.38
CA VAL A 409 -18.85 -13.89 -11.63
C VAL A 409 -19.50 -12.76 -12.42
N ALA A 410 -20.81 -12.84 -12.59
CA ALA A 410 -21.63 -11.81 -13.20
C ALA A 410 -22.81 -11.44 -12.29
N CYS A 411 -23.33 -10.21 -12.39
CA CYS A 411 -24.51 -9.76 -11.68
C CYS A 411 -25.29 -8.68 -12.47
#